data_cf28e1c8bd7592ecfe7d7366fd774245
#
_entry.id   cf28e1c8bd7592ecfe7d7366fd774245
#
_cell.length_a   1.000
_cell.length_b   1.000
_cell.length_c   1.000
_cell.angle_alpha   90.00
_cell.angle_beta   90.00
_cell.angle_gamma   90.00
#
_symmetry.space_group_name_H-M   'P 1'
#
loop_
_entity.id
_entity.type
_entity.pdbx_description
1 polymer ?
#
loop_
_entity_poly.entity_id
_entity_poly.type
_entity_poly.pdbx_seq_one_letter_code
_entity_poly.pdbx_strand_id
1 'polypeptide(L)'
;RSTALRCETSKYWAVCGGFVKYHHPAFSDDRYDLDFELVELLPLVADTAPAARNEILAQWIDGFGQYKTAPGKYEKILTSDSVFEHRTDIGWIRDTATLGRELSERLVRLRSADRTAGNRYVSQTYYETYDQWSPNPCFDGEKPYYDLSNPDYGYRLLTVFRFWNMVEYFFPSKYLTDKDWNDVLPEYIRRMAHPAGSYLRETRRMIAELDDN
;
A
#
# COMPACT_ATOMS: atom_id res chain seq x y z
N ARG A 1 24.19 9.81 -4.74
CA ARG A 1 22.91 10.56 -4.64
C ARG A 1 22.40 10.48 -3.22
N SER A 2 21.73 11.54 -2.73
CA SER A 2 21.46 11.68 -1.29
C SER A 2 20.48 10.61 -0.78
N THR A 3 20.71 10.13 0.45
CA THR A 3 19.82 9.19 1.15
C THR A 3 18.38 9.73 1.25
N ALA A 4 18.22 11.05 1.28
CA ALA A 4 16.92 11.71 1.32
C ALA A 4 16.11 11.45 0.04
N LEU A 5 16.73 11.56 -1.16
CA LEU A 5 16.04 11.29 -2.44
C LEU A 5 15.58 9.85 -2.54
N ARG A 6 16.41 8.89 -2.12
CA ARG A 6 16.03 7.47 -2.07
C ARG A 6 14.82 7.22 -1.17
N CYS A 7 14.81 7.83 0.00
CA CYS A 7 13.73 7.69 0.96
C CYS A 7 12.41 8.25 0.40
N GLU A 8 12.46 9.44 -0.21
CA GLU A 8 11.29 10.07 -0.79
C GLU A 8 10.73 9.27 -1.98
N THR A 9 11.60 8.81 -2.87
CA THR A 9 11.20 7.98 -4.01
C THR A 9 10.58 6.66 -3.56
N SER A 10 11.17 6.00 -2.57
CA SER A 10 10.63 4.76 -1.98
C SER A 10 9.29 4.98 -1.29
N LYS A 11 9.04 6.16 -0.70
CA LYS A 11 7.72 6.51 -0.15
C LYS A 11 6.65 6.45 -1.23
N TYR A 12 6.85 7.13 -2.37
CA TYR A 12 5.85 7.14 -3.44
C TYR A 12 5.63 5.77 -4.08
N TRP A 13 6.70 4.98 -4.21
CA TRP A 13 6.58 3.60 -4.65
C TRP A 13 5.71 2.77 -3.67
N ALA A 14 5.91 2.92 -2.36
CA ALA A 14 5.11 2.23 -1.35
C ALA A 14 3.64 2.65 -1.37
N VAL A 15 3.37 3.95 -1.43
CA VAL A 15 2.01 4.49 -1.41
C VAL A 15 1.26 4.12 -2.70
N CYS A 16 1.88 4.28 -3.87
CA CYS A 16 1.31 3.85 -5.15
C CYS A 16 1.14 2.32 -5.19
N GLY A 17 2.14 1.56 -4.73
CA GLY A 17 2.10 0.11 -4.69
C GLY A 17 0.92 -0.41 -3.85
N GLY A 18 0.70 0.15 -2.67
CA GLY A 18 -0.43 -0.20 -1.81
C GLY A 18 -1.78 0.16 -2.43
N PHE A 19 -1.86 1.35 -3.06
CA PHE A 19 -3.07 1.74 -3.77
C PHE A 19 -3.41 0.77 -4.92
N VAL A 20 -2.41 0.42 -5.73
CA VAL A 20 -2.56 -0.55 -6.82
C VAL A 20 -2.94 -1.93 -6.28
N LYS A 21 -2.28 -2.39 -5.20
CA LYS A 21 -2.56 -3.67 -4.53
C LYS A 21 -4.04 -3.87 -4.22
N TYR A 22 -4.65 -2.86 -3.62
CA TYR A 22 -6.01 -2.98 -3.11
C TYR A 22 -7.09 -2.47 -4.07
N HIS A 23 -6.70 -1.82 -5.17
CA HIS A 23 -7.66 -1.24 -6.11
C HIS A 23 -7.62 -1.87 -7.50
N HIS A 24 -6.51 -2.50 -7.93
CA HIS A 24 -6.39 -3.02 -9.28
C HIS A 24 -7.03 -4.42 -9.41
N PRO A 25 -7.97 -4.63 -10.35
CA PRO A 25 -8.65 -5.92 -10.53
C PRO A 25 -7.72 -7.08 -10.91
N ALA A 26 -6.52 -6.81 -11.42
CA ALA A 26 -5.52 -7.84 -11.71
C ALA A 26 -5.11 -8.66 -10.47
N PHE A 27 -5.35 -8.12 -9.25
CA PHE A 27 -5.06 -8.80 -7.99
C PHE A 27 -6.27 -9.53 -7.39
N SER A 28 -7.27 -9.84 -8.21
CA SER A 28 -8.36 -10.73 -7.81
C SER A 28 -7.98 -12.21 -7.82
N ASP A 29 -6.90 -12.56 -8.51
CA ASP A 29 -6.34 -13.91 -8.63
C ASP A 29 -4.81 -13.91 -8.45
N ASP A 30 -4.14 -15.04 -8.74
CA ASP A 30 -2.72 -15.27 -8.53
C ASP A 30 -1.84 -15.05 -9.76
N ARG A 31 -2.35 -14.43 -10.82
CA ARG A 31 -1.59 -14.15 -12.05
C ARG A 31 -0.40 -13.25 -11.84
N TYR A 32 -0.50 -12.34 -10.86
CA TYR A 32 0.57 -11.42 -10.50
C TYR A 32 0.94 -11.58 -9.03
N ASP A 33 2.23 -11.60 -8.76
CA ASP A 33 2.77 -11.53 -7.40
C ASP A 33 3.28 -10.10 -7.13
N LEU A 34 2.50 -9.32 -6.39
CA LEU A 34 2.84 -7.91 -6.16
C LEU A 34 4.15 -7.74 -5.40
N ASP A 35 4.52 -8.66 -4.53
CA ASP A 35 5.79 -8.56 -3.81
C ASP A 35 6.97 -8.65 -4.77
N PHE A 36 6.87 -9.59 -5.73
CA PHE A 36 7.87 -9.73 -6.80
C PHE A 36 7.91 -8.47 -7.66
N GLU A 37 6.76 -7.99 -8.11
CA GLU A 37 6.61 -6.75 -8.89
C GLU A 37 7.24 -5.55 -8.16
N LEU A 38 7.00 -5.44 -6.85
CA LEU A 38 7.53 -4.34 -6.06
C LEU A 38 9.05 -4.44 -5.90
N VAL A 39 9.60 -5.64 -5.68
CA VAL A 39 11.04 -5.83 -5.54
C VAL A 39 11.77 -5.53 -6.86
N GLU A 40 11.22 -5.96 -7.99
CA GLU A 40 11.76 -5.67 -9.33
C GLU A 40 11.67 -4.18 -9.68
N LEU A 41 10.62 -3.50 -9.27
CA LEU A 41 10.40 -2.07 -9.54
C LEU A 41 11.32 -1.17 -8.71
N LEU A 42 11.65 -1.57 -7.48
CA LEU A 42 12.41 -0.74 -6.54
C LEU A 42 13.72 -0.19 -7.09
N PRO A 43 14.62 -0.97 -7.72
CA PRO A 43 15.87 -0.46 -8.26
C PRO A 43 15.66 0.52 -9.42
N LEU A 44 14.55 0.41 -10.15
CA LEU A 44 14.23 1.28 -11.27
C LEU A 44 13.81 2.68 -10.79
N VAL A 45 13.17 2.76 -9.62
CA VAL A 45 12.66 4.03 -9.09
C VAL A 45 13.56 4.68 -8.03
N ALA A 46 14.35 3.91 -7.28
CA ALA A 46 15.04 4.36 -6.08
C ALA A 46 16.00 5.55 -6.28
N ASP A 47 16.68 5.64 -7.42
CA ASP A 47 17.65 6.69 -7.72
C ASP A 47 17.19 7.60 -8.88
N THR A 48 15.91 7.59 -9.19
CA THR A 48 15.33 8.26 -10.37
C THR A 48 14.74 9.61 -9.99
N ALA A 49 14.82 10.58 -10.89
CA ALA A 49 14.20 11.89 -10.68
C ALA A 49 12.66 11.77 -10.63
N PRO A 50 11.95 12.65 -9.88
CA PRO A 50 10.50 12.53 -9.68
C PRO A 50 9.68 12.34 -10.97
N ALA A 51 9.98 13.09 -12.03
CA ALA A 51 9.25 12.96 -13.30
C ALA A 51 9.43 11.57 -13.94
N ALA A 52 10.67 11.07 -14.01
CA ALA A 52 10.94 9.74 -14.57
C ALA A 52 10.41 8.61 -13.66
N ARG A 53 10.46 8.79 -12.33
CA ARG A 53 9.79 7.88 -11.39
C ARG A 53 8.29 7.77 -11.68
N ASN A 54 7.63 8.90 -11.89
CA ASN A 54 6.19 8.93 -12.13
C ASN A 54 5.83 8.23 -13.45
N GLU A 55 6.67 8.40 -14.48
CA GLU A 55 6.52 7.70 -15.76
C GLU A 55 6.68 6.18 -15.60
N ILE A 56 7.70 5.74 -14.86
CA ILE A 56 7.92 4.31 -14.56
C ILE A 56 6.71 3.73 -13.83
N LEU A 57 6.20 4.43 -12.80
CA LEU A 57 5.03 3.98 -12.05
C LEU A 57 3.77 3.93 -12.92
N ALA A 58 3.58 4.89 -13.82
CA ALA A 58 2.46 4.89 -14.75
C ALA A 58 2.51 3.70 -15.72
N GLN A 59 3.68 3.43 -16.30
CA GLN A 59 3.90 2.27 -17.18
C GLN A 59 3.72 0.94 -16.44
N TRP A 60 4.19 0.86 -15.21
CA TRP A 60 4.01 -0.31 -14.36
C TRP A 60 2.53 -0.62 -14.11
N ILE A 61 1.71 0.41 -13.81
CA ILE A 61 0.25 0.24 -13.67
C ILE A 61 -0.39 -0.26 -14.96
N ASP A 62 0.01 0.31 -16.10
CA ASP A 62 -0.51 -0.12 -17.42
C ASP A 62 -0.13 -1.58 -17.75
N GLY A 63 0.99 -2.07 -17.22
CA GLY A 63 1.46 -3.45 -17.38
C GLY A 63 0.51 -4.51 -16.82
N PHE A 64 -0.34 -4.18 -15.85
CA PHE A 64 -1.36 -5.10 -15.32
C PHE A 64 -2.58 -5.26 -16.24
N GLY A 65 -2.61 -4.54 -17.33
CA GLY A 65 -3.62 -4.66 -18.38
C GLY A 65 -4.87 -3.81 -18.17
N GLN A 66 -5.81 -3.98 -19.09
CA GLN A 66 -7.05 -3.20 -19.09
C GLN A 66 -8.06 -3.75 -18.09
N TYR A 67 -8.84 -2.87 -17.49
CA TYR A 67 -9.91 -3.21 -16.57
C TYR A 67 -11.15 -2.36 -16.81
N LYS A 68 -12.31 -2.89 -16.39
CA LYS A 68 -13.59 -2.18 -16.41
C LYS A 68 -13.64 -1.21 -15.22
N THR A 69 -14.33 -0.10 -15.43
CA THR A 69 -14.63 0.85 -14.36
C THR A 69 -16.12 0.77 -14.01
N ALA A 70 -16.43 1.02 -12.74
CA ALA A 70 -17.79 1.11 -12.21
C ALA A 70 -17.95 2.46 -11.47
N PRO A 71 -18.02 3.59 -12.20
CA PRO A 71 -18.13 4.92 -11.61
C PRO A 71 -19.35 5.00 -10.68
N GLY A 72 -19.20 5.65 -9.53
CA GLY A 72 -20.25 5.82 -8.54
C GLY A 72 -20.56 4.58 -7.68
N LYS A 73 -20.11 3.37 -8.04
CA LYS A 73 -20.33 2.17 -7.23
C LYS A 73 -19.62 2.24 -5.89
N TYR A 74 -18.37 2.70 -5.90
CA TYR A 74 -17.52 2.80 -4.70
C TYR A 74 -17.52 4.22 -4.11
N GLU A 75 -17.96 5.23 -4.85
CA GLU A 75 -18.08 6.62 -4.39
C GLU A 75 -19.22 6.80 -3.38
N LYS A 76 -20.34 6.09 -3.56
CA LYS A 76 -21.48 6.13 -2.61
C LYS A 76 -21.12 5.62 -1.22
N ILE A 77 -20.22 4.66 -1.13
CA ILE A 77 -19.68 4.19 0.16
C ILE A 77 -18.88 5.31 0.84
N LEU A 78 -18.35 6.24 0.05
CA LEU A 78 -17.54 7.37 0.51
C LEU A 78 -18.37 8.59 0.97
N THR A 79 -19.64 8.68 0.63
CA THR A 79 -20.50 9.83 0.93
C THR A 79 -21.51 9.59 2.06
N SER A 80 -21.61 8.37 2.59
CA SER A 80 -22.46 8.06 3.74
C SER A 80 -21.78 8.57 5.01
N ASP A 81 -22.23 9.72 5.50
CA ASP A 81 -21.67 10.45 6.66
C ASP A 81 -21.76 9.71 8.00
N SER A 82 -22.45 8.58 8.05
CA SER A 82 -22.83 7.99 9.33
C SER A 82 -21.96 6.84 9.86
N VAL A 83 -21.01 6.31 9.08
CA VAL A 83 -20.32 5.06 9.49
C VAL A 83 -18.79 5.15 9.47
N PHE A 84 -18.17 6.14 8.79
CA PHE A 84 -16.72 6.21 8.66
C PHE A 84 -16.21 7.66 8.75
N GLU A 85 -16.14 8.21 9.95
CA GLU A 85 -15.54 9.54 10.19
C GLU A 85 -14.04 9.60 9.83
N HIS A 86 -13.36 8.46 9.81
CA HIS A 86 -11.91 8.38 9.63
C HIS A 86 -11.54 7.45 8.46
N ARG A 87 -11.69 7.95 7.25
CA ARG A 87 -11.36 7.22 6.02
C ARG A 87 -9.91 7.43 5.63
N THR A 88 -9.37 6.45 4.91
CA THR A 88 -8.09 6.62 4.21
C THR A 88 -8.17 7.84 3.30
N ASP A 89 -7.30 8.81 3.53
CA ASP A 89 -7.16 9.95 2.63
C ASP A 89 -6.49 9.50 1.33
N ILE A 90 -7.27 9.44 0.27
CA ILE A 90 -6.80 9.15 -1.08
C ILE A 90 -6.77 10.41 -1.95
N GLY A 91 -6.87 11.61 -1.37
CA GLY A 91 -6.81 12.89 -2.09
C GLY A 91 -5.49 13.05 -2.84
N TRP A 92 -4.41 12.47 -2.33
CA TRP A 92 -3.08 12.51 -2.92
C TRP A 92 -3.01 11.99 -4.38
N ILE A 93 -3.92 11.09 -4.82
CA ILE A 93 -3.95 10.60 -6.20
C ILE A 93 -4.22 11.72 -7.24
N ARG A 94 -4.73 12.88 -6.78
CA ARG A 94 -5.01 14.05 -7.61
C ARG A 94 -3.92 15.12 -7.57
N ASP A 95 -2.87 14.90 -6.78
CA ASP A 95 -1.75 15.83 -6.71
C ASP A 95 -0.86 15.73 -7.97
N THR A 96 -1.29 16.42 -9.02
CA THR A 96 -0.56 16.45 -10.30
C THR A 96 0.76 17.19 -10.21
N ALA A 97 0.97 18.03 -9.19
CA ALA A 97 2.25 18.71 -8.98
C ALA A 97 3.35 17.69 -8.58
N THR A 98 3.00 16.73 -7.75
CA THR A 98 3.91 15.69 -7.28
C THR A 98 3.94 14.46 -8.21
N LEU A 99 2.79 14.00 -8.68
CA LEU A 99 2.65 12.76 -9.45
C LEU A 99 2.79 12.95 -10.97
N GLY A 100 2.72 14.20 -11.43
CA GLY A 100 2.52 14.45 -12.84
C GLY A 100 1.09 14.07 -13.28
N ARG A 101 0.72 14.55 -14.46
CA ARG A 101 -0.65 14.37 -14.96
C ARG A 101 -0.96 12.90 -15.27
N GLU A 102 -0.06 12.22 -15.95
CA GLU A 102 -0.30 10.87 -16.45
C GLU A 102 -0.49 9.83 -15.33
N LEU A 103 0.39 9.85 -14.30
CA LEU A 103 0.26 8.94 -13.17
C LEU A 103 -1.01 9.24 -12.36
N SER A 104 -1.30 10.53 -12.13
CA SER A 104 -2.52 10.96 -11.44
C SER A 104 -3.79 10.47 -12.15
N GLU A 105 -3.88 10.63 -13.47
CA GLU A 105 -5.04 10.18 -14.26
C GLU A 105 -5.23 8.65 -14.14
N ARG A 106 -4.15 7.86 -14.15
CA ARG A 106 -4.22 6.40 -13.95
C ARG A 106 -4.73 6.01 -12.58
N LEU A 107 -4.20 6.65 -11.53
CA LEU A 107 -4.64 6.39 -10.15
C LEU A 107 -6.10 6.80 -9.94
N VAL A 108 -6.52 7.94 -10.46
CA VAL A 108 -7.91 8.39 -10.41
C VAL A 108 -8.83 7.42 -11.14
N ARG A 109 -8.45 6.94 -12.33
CA ARG A 109 -9.20 5.90 -13.04
C ARG A 109 -9.25 4.59 -12.25
N LEU A 110 -8.12 4.20 -11.66
CA LEU A 110 -8.00 2.96 -10.88
C LEU A 110 -8.91 2.96 -9.64
N ARG A 111 -9.11 4.12 -9.01
CA ARG A 111 -10.08 4.27 -7.91
C ARG A 111 -11.46 3.78 -8.29
N SER A 112 -11.87 4.00 -9.54
CA SER A 112 -13.19 3.61 -10.07
C SER A 112 -13.20 2.21 -10.71
N ALA A 113 -12.13 1.42 -10.57
CA ALA A 113 -12.08 0.07 -11.13
C ALA A 113 -13.18 -0.83 -10.57
N ASP A 114 -13.74 -1.69 -11.40
CA ASP A 114 -14.68 -2.72 -10.95
C ASP A 114 -13.94 -3.83 -10.19
N ARG A 115 -14.17 -3.89 -8.88
CA ARG A 115 -13.55 -4.84 -7.94
C ARG A 115 -14.50 -5.94 -7.49
N THR A 116 -15.52 -6.23 -8.28
CA THR A 116 -16.55 -7.25 -7.94
C THR A 116 -15.95 -8.64 -7.77
N ALA A 117 -14.83 -8.93 -8.44
CA ALA A 117 -14.11 -10.20 -8.31
C ALA A 117 -13.34 -10.35 -7.00
N GLY A 118 -13.33 -9.31 -6.14
CA GLY A 118 -12.59 -9.31 -4.88
C GLY A 118 -11.13 -8.94 -5.04
N ASN A 119 -10.35 -9.24 -4.00
CA ASN A 119 -8.90 -9.03 -3.96
C ASN A 119 -8.25 -10.19 -3.22
N ARG A 120 -7.20 -10.79 -3.79
CA ARG A 120 -6.57 -11.99 -3.20
C ARG A 120 -5.82 -11.70 -1.90
N TYR A 121 -5.35 -10.47 -1.69
CA TYR A 121 -4.53 -10.10 -0.52
C TYR A 121 -5.36 -9.76 0.70
N VAL A 122 -6.63 -9.43 0.52
CA VAL A 122 -7.51 -9.06 1.63
C VAL A 122 -8.90 -9.61 1.41
N SER A 123 -9.42 -10.25 2.43
CA SER A 123 -10.77 -10.79 2.46
C SER A 123 -11.46 -10.47 3.78
N GLN A 124 -12.74 -10.78 3.85
CA GLN A 124 -13.49 -10.80 5.10
C GLN A 124 -13.99 -12.23 5.33
N THR A 125 -13.90 -12.69 6.58
CA THR A 125 -14.45 -13.99 6.97
C THR A 125 -15.93 -13.85 7.30
N TYR A 126 -16.75 -14.71 6.75
CA TYR A 126 -18.14 -14.83 7.14
C TYR A 126 -18.30 -15.88 8.24
N TYR A 127 -18.93 -15.49 9.34
CA TYR A 127 -19.21 -16.39 10.45
C TYR A 127 -20.64 -16.93 10.36
N GLU A 128 -20.80 -18.16 9.89
CA GLU A 128 -22.11 -18.82 9.75
C GLU A 128 -22.88 -18.88 11.08
N THR A 129 -22.17 -19.11 12.19
CA THR A 129 -22.77 -19.19 13.54
C THR A 129 -23.49 -17.92 13.96
N TYR A 130 -23.05 -16.76 13.47
CA TYR A 130 -23.59 -15.45 13.84
C TYR A 130 -24.29 -14.75 12.67
N ASP A 131 -24.34 -15.38 11.50
CA ASP A 131 -24.88 -14.80 10.25
C ASP A 131 -24.34 -13.40 9.95
N GLN A 132 -23.03 -13.23 10.11
CA GLN A 132 -22.37 -11.94 9.93
C GLN A 132 -20.96 -12.05 9.37
N TRP A 133 -20.53 -11.02 8.65
CA TRP A 133 -19.15 -10.85 8.24
C TRP A 133 -18.27 -10.35 9.39
N SER A 134 -17.03 -10.85 9.43
CA SER A 134 -16.03 -10.29 10.34
C SER A 134 -15.88 -8.78 10.11
N PRO A 135 -15.88 -7.95 11.16
CA PRO A 135 -15.55 -6.54 11.01
C PRO A 135 -14.08 -6.34 10.63
N ASN A 136 -13.22 -7.33 10.90
CA ASN A 136 -11.78 -7.24 10.66
C ASN A 136 -11.42 -7.88 9.32
N PRO A 137 -10.53 -7.26 8.54
CA PRO A 137 -9.98 -7.85 7.33
C PRO A 137 -9.06 -9.02 7.66
N CYS A 138 -9.03 -10.02 6.78
CA CYS A 138 -8.09 -11.13 6.80
C CYS A 138 -7.07 -10.95 5.66
N PHE A 139 -5.79 -11.13 5.96
CA PHE A 139 -4.68 -10.98 5.00
C PHE A 139 -4.05 -12.33 4.64
N ASP A 140 -4.87 -13.36 4.53
CA ASP A 140 -4.44 -14.75 4.26
C ASP A 140 -3.76 -14.93 2.89
N GLY A 141 -4.01 -14.01 1.96
CA GLY A 141 -3.35 -13.99 0.66
C GLY A 141 -1.94 -13.39 0.65
N GLU A 142 -1.46 -12.86 1.78
CA GLU A 142 -0.09 -12.40 1.91
C GLU A 142 0.86 -13.59 2.02
N LYS A 143 1.88 -13.62 1.16
CA LYS A 143 2.88 -14.69 1.18
C LYS A 143 3.73 -14.63 2.45
N PRO A 144 3.77 -15.68 3.28
CA PRO A 144 4.64 -15.72 4.44
C PRO A 144 6.08 -16.00 4.01
N TYR A 145 7.02 -15.29 4.61
CA TYR A 145 8.47 -15.48 4.42
C TYR A 145 9.12 -15.95 5.72
N TYR A 146 8.79 -17.17 6.13
CA TYR A 146 9.20 -17.73 7.44
C TYR A 146 10.71 -17.87 7.64
N ASP A 147 11.46 -18.09 6.56
CA ASP A 147 12.89 -18.39 6.63
C ASP A 147 13.79 -17.14 6.61
N LEU A 148 13.21 -15.94 6.61
CA LEU A 148 13.95 -14.69 6.55
C LEU A 148 14.32 -14.16 7.95
N SER A 149 15.26 -14.82 8.64
CA SER A 149 15.76 -14.32 9.94
C SER A 149 16.56 -13.02 9.82
N ASN A 150 17.22 -12.81 8.67
CA ASN A 150 17.94 -11.58 8.36
C ASN A 150 17.76 -11.23 6.87
N PRO A 151 16.60 -10.70 6.50
CA PRO A 151 16.27 -10.40 5.11
C PRO A 151 17.17 -9.32 4.54
N ASP A 152 17.36 -9.36 3.22
CA ASP A 152 18.04 -8.32 2.48
C ASP A 152 17.21 -7.00 2.49
N TYR A 153 17.77 -5.95 1.90
CA TYR A 153 17.14 -4.63 1.88
C TYR A 153 15.76 -4.61 1.21
N GLY A 154 15.60 -5.34 0.12
CA GLY A 154 14.33 -5.41 -0.60
C GLY A 154 13.20 -5.99 0.26
N TYR A 155 13.46 -7.12 0.91
CA TYR A 155 12.50 -7.75 1.83
C TYR A 155 12.24 -6.94 3.09
N ARG A 156 13.26 -6.22 3.61
CA ARG A 156 13.05 -5.29 4.74
C ARG A 156 12.10 -4.16 4.37
N LEU A 157 12.25 -3.58 3.19
CA LEU A 157 11.34 -2.57 2.68
C LEU A 157 9.95 -3.14 2.41
N LEU A 158 9.86 -4.35 1.85
CA LEU A 158 8.58 -5.01 1.62
C LEU A 158 7.79 -5.20 2.92
N THR A 159 8.46 -5.54 4.02
CA THR A 159 7.82 -5.62 5.34
C THR A 159 7.23 -4.27 5.77
N VAL A 160 7.99 -3.18 5.61
CA VAL A 160 7.51 -1.82 5.92
C VAL A 160 6.28 -1.49 5.08
N PHE A 161 6.33 -1.77 3.77
CA PHE A 161 5.26 -1.45 2.85
C PHE A 161 3.99 -2.24 3.12
N ARG A 162 4.11 -3.54 3.35
CA ARG A 162 2.97 -4.38 3.68
C ARG A 162 2.28 -3.87 4.94
N PHE A 163 3.02 -3.72 6.03
CA PHE A 163 2.46 -3.32 7.31
C PHE A 163 1.87 -1.90 7.25
N TRP A 164 2.62 -0.94 6.68
CA TRP A 164 2.13 0.42 6.55
C TRP A 164 0.82 0.50 5.75
N ASN A 165 0.75 -0.19 4.62
CA ASN A 165 -0.45 -0.20 3.78
C ASN A 165 -1.63 -0.95 4.41
N MET A 166 -1.39 -2.04 5.15
CA MET A 166 -2.45 -2.72 5.91
C MET A 166 -3.09 -1.75 6.91
N VAL A 167 -2.28 -1.01 7.66
CA VAL A 167 -2.78 -0.01 8.61
C VAL A 167 -3.46 1.14 7.88
N GLU A 168 -2.83 1.67 6.83
CA GLU A 168 -3.35 2.81 6.07
C GLU A 168 -4.77 2.56 5.53
N TYR A 169 -5.02 1.37 4.99
CA TYR A 169 -6.28 1.06 4.32
C TYR A 169 -7.31 0.37 5.21
N PHE A 170 -6.89 -0.32 6.27
CA PHE A 170 -7.77 -1.22 7.01
C PHE A 170 -7.80 -1.02 8.52
N PHE A 171 -6.94 -0.18 9.10
CA PHE A 171 -6.98 0.11 10.52
C PHE A 171 -7.77 1.40 10.79
N PRO A 172 -9.01 1.30 11.28
CA PRO A 172 -9.89 2.46 11.42
C PRO A 172 -9.39 3.47 12.47
N SER A 173 -8.62 3.00 13.45
CA SER A 173 -8.15 3.82 14.58
C SER A 173 -6.77 4.44 14.37
N LYS A 174 -6.20 4.42 13.15
CA LYS A 174 -4.87 5.00 12.86
C LYS A 174 -4.72 6.48 13.24
N TYR A 175 -5.83 7.21 13.35
CA TYR A 175 -5.85 8.62 13.77
C TYR A 175 -5.65 8.79 15.29
N LEU A 176 -5.71 7.71 16.06
CA LEU A 176 -5.48 7.71 17.51
C LEU A 176 -4.04 7.43 17.87
N THR A 177 -3.19 7.06 16.91
CA THR A 177 -1.77 6.83 17.15
C THR A 177 -1.07 8.15 17.55
N ASP A 178 -0.10 8.10 18.44
CA ASP A 178 0.66 9.28 18.89
C ASP A 178 1.38 9.99 17.74
N LYS A 179 1.75 9.23 16.71
CA LYS A 179 2.47 9.72 15.53
C LYS A 179 1.55 9.73 14.32
N ASP A 180 1.62 10.79 13.49
CA ASP A 180 0.97 10.76 12.18
C ASP A 180 1.46 9.55 11.37
N TRP A 181 0.53 8.72 10.92
CA TRP A 181 0.85 7.48 10.19
C TRP A 181 1.63 7.76 8.90
N ASN A 182 1.44 8.94 8.31
CA ASN A 182 2.21 9.37 7.14
C ASN A 182 3.70 9.59 7.43
N ASP A 183 4.06 9.89 8.68
CA ASP A 183 5.46 10.07 9.11
C ASP A 183 6.14 8.73 9.43
N VAL A 184 5.36 7.71 9.78
CA VAL A 184 5.87 6.35 10.07
C VAL A 184 6.54 5.75 8.84
N LEU A 185 5.95 5.86 7.65
CA LEU A 185 6.51 5.27 6.43
C LEU A 185 7.94 5.75 6.12
N PRO A 186 8.21 7.05 5.97
CA PRO A 186 9.58 7.52 5.66
C PRO A 186 10.57 7.25 6.80
N GLU A 187 10.11 7.21 8.03
CA GLU A 187 10.97 6.87 9.17
C GLU A 187 11.44 5.43 9.07
N TYR A 188 10.52 4.47 8.87
CA TYR A 188 10.88 3.06 8.84
C TYR A 188 11.55 2.63 7.54
N ILE A 189 11.32 3.30 6.42
CA ILE A 189 12.17 3.14 5.23
C ILE A 189 13.64 3.45 5.59
N ARG A 190 13.92 4.56 6.29
CA ARG A 190 15.30 4.91 6.71
C ARG A 190 15.87 3.93 7.72
N ARG A 191 15.09 3.49 8.71
CA ARG A 191 15.52 2.54 9.75
C ARG A 191 15.88 1.18 9.16
N MET A 192 15.05 0.68 8.25
CA MET A 192 15.26 -0.61 7.58
C MET A 192 16.41 -0.58 6.57
N ALA A 193 16.74 0.61 6.02
CA ALA A 193 17.90 0.80 5.16
C ALA A 193 19.22 0.74 5.90
N HIS A 194 19.23 0.90 7.23
CA HIS A 194 20.46 0.97 8.00
C HIS A 194 21.09 -0.42 8.17
N PRO A 195 22.35 -0.66 7.71
CA PRO A 195 22.95 -1.99 7.69
C PRO A 195 23.10 -2.63 9.07
N ALA A 196 23.35 -1.82 10.11
CA ALA A 196 23.49 -2.25 11.50
C ALA A 196 22.15 -2.39 12.24
N GLY A 197 21.02 -2.08 11.58
CA GLY A 197 19.68 -2.20 12.17
C GLY A 197 19.27 -3.66 12.28
N SER A 198 18.81 -4.09 13.47
CA SER A 198 18.18 -5.39 13.63
C SER A 198 16.78 -5.36 12.99
N TYR A 199 16.57 -6.14 11.95
CA TYR A 199 15.27 -6.28 11.27
C TYR A 199 14.13 -6.54 12.26
N LEU A 200 14.29 -7.53 13.13
CA LEU A 200 13.25 -7.89 14.10
C LEU A 200 12.94 -6.76 15.08
N ARG A 201 13.97 -6.03 15.53
CA ARG A 201 13.79 -4.91 16.44
C ARG A 201 13.03 -3.77 15.77
N GLU A 202 13.40 -3.41 14.55
CA GLU A 202 12.74 -2.31 13.84
C GLU A 202 11.30 -2.68 13.43
N THR A 203 11.05 -3.95 13.08
CA THR A 203 9.68 -4.45 12.84
C THR A 203 8.81 -4.35 14.08
N ARG A 204 9.32 -4.79 15.24
CA ARG A 204 8.59 -4.68 16.53
C ARG A 204 8.31 -3.23 16.91
N ARG A 205 9.25 -2.33 16.66
CA ARG A 205 9.05 -0.90 16.89
C ARG A 205 7.98 -0.32 16.00
N MET A 206 7.97 -0.70 14.73
CA MET A 206 6.95 -0.25 13.78
C MET A 206 5.54 -0.70 14.20
N ILE A 207 5.41 -1.94 14.68
CA ILE A 207 4.15 -2.44 15.21
C ILE A 207 3.72 -1.65 16.46
N ALA A 208 4.65 -1.31 17.33
CA ALA A 208 4.38 -0.54 18.54
C ALA A 208 3.94 0.92 18.26
N GLU A 209 4.12 1.45 17.06
CA GLU A 209 3.59 2.77 16.69
C GLU A 209 2.05 2.80 16.58
N LEU A 210 1.40 1.62 16.62
CA LEU A 210 -0.07 1.56 16.63
C LEU A 210 -0.69 1.92 17.98
N ASP A 211 0.10 1.90 19.08
CA ASP A 211 -0.37 2.15 20.46
C ASP A 211 -1.63 1.35 20.84
N ASP A 212 -1.75 0.15 20.27
CA ASP A 212 -2.88 -0.75 20.52
C ASP A 212 -2.60 -1.55 21.80
N ASN A 213 -3.04 -0.98 22.94
CA ASN A 213 -2.93 -1.58 24.29
C ASN A 213 -4.24 -2.27 24.71
#